data_fb9ab1635fe65b37593223168290cf83
#
_entry.id   fb9ab1635fe65b37593223168290cf83
#
_cell.length_a   1.000
_cell.length_b   1.000
_cell.length_c   1.000
_cell.angle_alpha   90.00
_cell.angle_beta   90.00
_cell.angle_gamma   90.00
#
_symmetry.space_group_name_H-M   'P 1'
#
loop_
_entity.id
_entity.type
_entity.pdbx_description
1 polymer ?
#
loop_
_entity_poly.entity_id
_entity_poly.type
_entity_poly.pdbx_seq_one_letter_code
_entity_poly.pdbx_strand_id
1 'polypeptide(L)'
;MNFPHETENSYLSGGNYLNLGVNPSGEVYFKEFLYLCLLLTTHEIIRRMKSIKSHITQLLKSLNEGVFEKEHTIALSLLSAMAGESIFLLGPPGVAKSLVARRLKLAFKDADAFEYLMSRFSTPDEIFGPVSISKLKDEDKYERII
;
A
#
# COMPACT_ATOMS: atom_id res chain seq x y z
N MET A 1 39.21 -50.02 -13.81
CA MET A 1 38.37 -49.17 -14.63
C MET A 1 38.08 -47.91 -13.81
N ASN A 2 38.76 -46.83 -14.16
CA ASN A 2 38.60 -45.55 -13.49
C ASN A 2 37.41 -44.82 -14.11
N PHE A 3 36.45 -44.44 -13.28
CA PHE A 3 35.43 -43.46 -13.65
C PHE A 3 35.90 -42.06 -13.27
N PRO A 4 35.85 -41.10 -14.16
CA PRO A 4 36.18 -39.73 -13.83
C PRO A 4 35.03 -39.08 -13.06
N HIS A 5 35.38 -38.51 -11.93
CA HIS A 5 34.58 -37.58 -11.16
C HIS A 5 34.61 -36.19 -11.79
N GLU A 6 33.56 -35.47 -11.48
CA GLU A 6 33.36 -34.03 -11.59
C GLU A 6 32.55 -33.54 -12.78
N THR A 7 31.26 -33.36 -12.51
CA THR A 7 30.47 -32.31 -13.15
C THR A 7 30.12 -31.27 -12.11
N GLU A 8 30.95 -30.26 -12.00
CA GLU A 8 30.59 -29.01 -11.35
C GLU A 8 29.54 -28.30 -12.21
N ASN A 9 28.32 -28.20 -11.72
CA ASN A 9 27.31 -27.31 -12.27
C ASN A 9 27.39 -25.97 -11.52
N SER A 10 28.13 -25.05 -12.10
CA SER A 10 28.17 -23.65 -11.68
C SER A 10 27.01 -22.90 -12.32
N TYR A 11 25.99 -22.59 -11.54
CA TYR A 11 24.97 -21.61 -11.91
C TYR A 11 24.91 -20.55 -10.82
N LEU A 12 25.43 -19.39 -11.13
CA LEU A 12 25.00 -18.04 -10.75
C LEU A 12 26.17 -17.07 -10.82
N SER A 13 26.08 -16.11 -11.71
CA SER A 13 27.00 -15.00 -11.82
C SER A 13 26.74 -14.00 -10.67
N GLY A 14 27.68 -13.85 -9.77
CA GLY A 14 27.60 -12.90 -8.66
C GLY A 14 28.24 -13.44 -7.37
N GLY A 15 29.48 -13.77 -7.39
CA GLY A 15 30.43 -13.71 -6.26
C GLY A 15 30.22 -14.56 -5.00
N ASN A 16 29.18 -15.39 -4.87
CA ASN A 16 29.06 -16.33 -3.74
C ASN A 16 28.60 -17.69 -4.27
N TYR A 17 29.57 -18.59 -4.46
CA TYR A 17 29.29 -19.98 -4.84
C TYR A 17 28.84 -20.76 -3.61
N LEU A 18 27.55 -21.14 -3.59
CA LEU A 18 27.02 -22.15 -2.66
C LEU A 18 27.37 -23.54 -3.22
N ASN A 19 28.32 -24.18 -2.58
CA ASN A 19 28.70 -25.56 -2.89
C ASN A 19 27.58 -26.49 -2.39
N LEU A 20 26.71 -26.95 -3.29
CA LEU A 20 25.68 -27.94 -2.99
C LEU A 20 26.37 -29.29 -2.87
N GLY A 21 26.82 -29.63 -1.65
CA GLY A 21 27.39 -30.93 -1.37
C GLY A 21 26.35 -32.05 -1.53
N VAL A 22 26.65 -33.05 -2.34
CA VAL A 22 25.90 -34.30 -2.44
C VAL A 22 26.64 -35.30 -1.53
N ASN A 23 25.92 -35.98 -0.62
CA ASN A 23 26.53 -37.01 0.21
C ASN A 23 26.83 -38.27 -0.65
N PRO A 24 27.67 -39.19 -0.16
CA PRO A 24 28.02 -40.40 -0.90
C PRO A 24 26.84 -41.32 -1.24
N SER A 25 25.67 -41.13 -0.62
CA SER A 25 24.42 -41.83 -0.92
C SER A 25 23.55 -41.16 -1.98
N GLY A 26 23.97 -40.03 -2.55
CA GLY A 26 23.21 -39.31 -3.59
C GLY A 26 22.06 -38.46 -3.08
N GLU A 27 21.90 -38.32 -1.77
CA GLU A 27 20.89 -37.43 -1.20
C GLU A 27 21.40 -35.97 -1.18
N VAL A 28 20.66 -35.09 -1.82
CA VAL A 28 20.90 -33.65 -1.75
C VAL A 28 20.47 -33.17 -0.37
N TYR A 29 21.26 -32.27 0.24
CA TYR A 29 20.89 -31.61 1.50
C TYR A 29 19.69 -30.67 1.29
N PHE A 30 18.57 -31.24 0.86
CA PHE A 30 17.35 -30.53 0.52
C PHE A 30 16.77 -29.81 1.74
N LYS A 31 17.00 -30.35 2.92
CA LYS A 31 16.50 -29.80 4.18
C LYS A 31 17.25 -28.55 4.58
N GLU A 32 18.55 -28.49 4.39
CA GLU A 32 19.36 -27.29 4.67
C GLU A 32 19.14 -26.22 3.62
N PHE A 33 18.96 -26.60 2.36
CA PHE A 33 18.60 -25.67 1.29
C PHE A 33 17.23 -25.03 1.51
N LEU A 34 16.22 -25.79 1.92
CA LEU A 34 14.90 -25.28 2.28
C LEU A 34 14.97 -24.32 3.48
N TYR A 35 15.77 -24.65 4.48
CA TYR A 35 15.97 -23.81 5.67
C TYR A 35 16.68 -22.50 5.30
N LEU A 36 17.67 -22.54 4.44
CA LEU A 36 18.38 -21.37 3.95
C LEU A 36 17.47 -20.48 3.09
N CYS A 37 16.67 -21.05 2.20
CA CYS A 37 15.66 -20.32 1.41
C CYS A 37 14.61 -19.68 2.31
N LEU A 38 14.15 -20.38 3.35
CA LEU A 38 13.19 -19.85 4.31
C LEU A 38 13.78 -18.69 5.11
N LEU A 39 15.03 -18.79 5.54
CA LEU A 39 15.75 -17.71 6.24
C LEU A 39 15.96 -16.49 5.35
N LEU A 40 16.34 -16.69 4.09
CA LEU A 40 16.53 -15.58 3.14
C LEU A 40 15.22 -14.85 2.85
N THR A 41 14.12 -15.59 2.64
CA THR A 41 12.81 -14.99 2.40
C THR A 41 12.28 -14.25 3.63
N THR A 42 12.45 -14.81 4.83
CA THR A 42 12.05 -14.12 6.07
C THR A 42 12.88 -12.86 6.32
N HIS A 43 14.19 -12.89 6.05
CA HIS A 43 15.06 -11.72 6.20
C HIS A 43 14.68 -10.59 5.23
N GLU A 44 14.37 -10.92 3.98
CA GLU A 44 13.87 -9.95 2.99
C GLU A 44 12.54 -9.35 3.40
N ILE A 45 11.60 -10.16 3.89
CA ILE A 45 10.30 -9.68 4.39
C ILE A 45 10.50 -8.72 5.57
N ILE A 46 11.33 -9.10 6.55
CA ILE A 46 11.62 -8.24 7.71
C ILE A 46 12.28 -6.93 7.28
N ARG A 47 13.19 -6.97 6.31
CA ARG A 47 13.84 -5.76 5.77
C ARG A 47 12.84 -4.84 5.09
N ARG A 48 11.94 -5.38 4.26
CA ARG A 48 10.85 -4.61 3.62
C ARG A 48 9.90 -4.01 4.65
N MET A 49 9.51 -4.77 5.66
CA MET A 49 8.65 -4.27 6.74
C MET A 49 9.30 -3.11 7.51
N LYS A 50 10.60 -3.18 7.81
CA LYS A 50 11.32 -2.08 8.46
C LYS A 50 11.35 -0.82 7.59
N SER A 51 11.56 -0.97 6.28
CA SER A 51 11.53 0.14 5.32
C SER A 51 10.15 0.79 5.26
N ILE A 52 9.07 0.00 5.12
CA ILE A 52 7.69 0.50 5.09
C ILE A 52 7.35 1.23 6.40
N LYS A 53 7.70 0.67 7.54
CA LYS A 53 7.49 1.31 8.84
C LYS A 53 8.16 2.68 8.92
N SER A 54 9.41 2.80 8.45
CA SER A 54 10.12 4.07 8.46
C SER A 54 9.44 5.12 7.55
N HIS A 55 8.99 4.73 6.37
CA HIS A 55 8.28 5.63 5.45
C HIS A 55 6.94 6.09 6.03
N ILE A 56 6.14 5.18 6.60
CA ILE A 56 4.87 5.54 7.26
C ILE A 56 5.12 6.49 8.44
N THR A 57 6.15 6.24 9.24
CA THR A 57 6.49 7.12 10.37
C THR A 57 6.88 8.53 9.90
N GLN A 58 7.68 8.64 8.84
CA GLN A 58 8.05 9.94 8.26
C GLN A 58 6.83 10.66 7.67
N LEU A 59 5.96 9.93 6.95
CA LEU A 59 4.73 10.47 6.40
C LEU A 59 3.81 11.01 7.49
N LEU A 60 3.56 10.23 8.55
CA LEU A 60 2.76 10.67 9.69
C LEU A 60 3.35 11.91 10.35
N LYS A 61 4.67 11.99 10.48
CA LYS A 61 5.33 13.19 11.02
C LYS A 61 5.07 14.40 10.15
N SER A 62 5.18 14.27 8.83
CA SER A 62 4.91 15.37 7.89
C SER A 62 3.44 15.79 7.90
N LEU A 63 2.50 14.84 7.99
CA LEU A 63 1.06 15.15 8.06
C LEU A 63 0.66 15.85 9.36
N ASN A 64 1.36 15.56 10.46
CA ASN A 64 1.12 16.17 11.77
C ASN A 64 1.81 17.54 11.94
N GLU A 65 2.67 17.95 11.02
CA GLU A 65 3.39 19.21 11.11
C GLU A 65 2.41 20.40 11.14
N GLY A 66 2.44 21.20 12.21
CA GLY A 66 1.53 22.32 12.42
C GLY A 66 0.09 21.96 12.77
N VAL A 67 -0.18 20.71 13.15
CA VAL A 67 -1.48 20.24 13.63
C VAL A 67 -1.28 19.68 15.05
N PHE A 68 -2.00 20.24 16.02
CA PHE A 68 -1.88 19.86 17.43
C PHE A 68 -3.03 18.94 17.83
N GLU A 69 -2.72 17.93 18.67
CA GLU A 69 -3.70 17.00 19.28
C GLU A 69 -4.54 16.20 18.26
N LYS A 70 -4.04 15.99 17.04
CA LYS A 70 -4.75 15.23 15.98
C LYS A 70 -3.98 14.05 15.42
N GLU A 71 -2.84 13.70 16.03
CA GLU A 71 -1.98 12.61 15.54
C GLU A 71 -2.78 11.30 15.37
N HIS A 72 -3.58 10.96 16.37
CA HIS A 72 -4.41 9.74 16.32
C HIS A 72 -5.47 9.81 15.20
N THR A 73 -6.13 10.96 15.04
CA THR A 73 -7.14 11.16 13.98
C THR A 73 -6.50 11.07 12.59
N ILE A 74 -5.34 11.68 12.39
CA ILE A 74 -4.60 11.63 11.12
C ILE A 74 -4.14 10.19 10.84
N ALA A 75 -3.62 9.47 11.84
CA ALA A 75 -3.19 8.09 11.68
C ALA A 75 -4.34 7.15 11.30
N LEU A 76 -5.49 7.28 11.97
CA LEU A 76 -6.69 6.50 11.63
C LEU A 76 -7.24 6.87 10.25
N SER A 77 -7.23 8.15 9.88
CA SER A 77 -7.67 8.59 8.55
C SER A 77 -6.76 8.04 7.45
N LEU A 78 -5.45 8.04 7.66
CA LEU A 78 -4.50 7.45 6.72
C LEU A 78 -4.70 5.93 6.62
N LEU A 79 -4.91 5.24 7.73
CA LEU A 79 -5.16 3.80 7.75
C LEU A 79 -6.44 3.44 6.98
N SER A 80 -7.54 4.18 7.20
CA SER A 80 -8.80 3.98 6.47
C SER A 80 -8.62 4.18 4.97
N ALA A 81 -7.92 5.25 4.58
CA ALA A 81 -7.64 5.53 3.18
C ALA A 81 -6.77 4.43 2.52
N MET A 82 -5.76 3.91 3.23
CA MET A 82 -4.94 2.79 2.75
C MET A 82 -5.71 1.47 2.65
N ALA A 83 -6.71 1.28 3.50
CA ALA A 83 -7.60 0.12 3.47
C ALA A 83 -8.71 0.24 2.40
N GLY A 84 -8.84 1.39 1.71
CA GLY A 84 -9.92 1.64 0.77
C GLY A 84 -11.27 1.90 1.43
N GLU A 85 -11.27 2.24 2.72
CA GLU A 85 -12.48 2.44 3.52
C GLU A 85 -12.80 3.92 3.69
N SER A 86 -14.09 4.23 3.78
CA SER A 86 -14.57 5.58 4.06
C SER A 86 -14.40 5.95 5.52
N ILE A 87 -14.06 7.21 5.79
CA ILE A 87 -13.99 7.72 7.16
C ILE A 87 -14.99 8.85 7.39
N PHE A 88 -15.65 8.84 8.53
CA PHE A 88 -16.54 9.90 8.97
C PHE A 88 -15.99 10.60 10.22
N LEU A 89 -15.68 11.90 10.08
CA LEU A 89 -15.15 12.72 11.17
C LEU A 89 -16.28 13.50 11.84
N LEU A 90 -16.72 13.05 12.99
CA LEU A 90 -17.75 13.70 13.80
C LEU A 90 -17.12 14.56 14.89
N GLY A 91 -17.69 15.76 15.09
CA GLY A 91 -17.27 16.65 16.15
C GLY A 91 -17.82 18.07 15.98
N PRO A 92 -17.71 18.92 17.01
CA PRO A 92 -18.18 20.31 16.96
C PRO A 92 -17.44 21.13 15.89
N PRO A 93 -17.96 22.30 15.50
CA PRO A 93 -17.23 23.22 14.63
C PRO A 93 -15.91 23.67 15.29
N GLY A 94 -14.90 23.97 14.49
CA GLY A 94 -13.62 24.47 14.96
C GLY A 94 -12.59 23.42 15.41
N VAL A 95 -12.92 22.11 15.44
CA VAL A 95 -11.98 21.05 15.87
C VAL A 95 -11.09 20.51 14.73
N ALA A 96 -10.83 21.30 13.73
CA ALA A 96 -9.90 21.01 12.64
C ALA A 96 -10.21 19.79 11.77
N LYS A 97 -11.48 19.32 11.66
CA LYS A 97 -11.88 18.19 10.81
C LYS A 97 -11.48 18.37 9.34
N SER A 98 -11.81 19.52 8.78
CA SER A 98 -11.46 19.87 7.39
C SER A 98 -9.95 20.02 7.19
N LEU A 99 -9.21 20.44 8.21
CA LEU A 99 -7.75 20.49 8.15
C LEU A 99 -7.14 19.09 8.06
N VAL A 100 -7.66 18.14 8.84
CA VAL A 100 -7.25 16.72 8.76
C VAL A 100 -7.49 16.16 7.36
N ALA A 101 -8.67 16.39 6.78
CA ALA A 101 -8.99 15.94 5.43
C ALA A 101 -8.06 16.56 4.37
N ARG A 102 -7.77 17.85 4.47
CA ARG A 102 -6.83 18.54 3.57
C ARG A 102 -5.39 18.04 3.73
N ARG A 103 -4.97 17.72 4.95
CA ARG A 103 -3.64 17.13 5.19
C ARG A 103 -3.53 15.75 4.57
N LEU A 104 -4.59 14.94 4.67
CA LEU A 104 -4.59 13.59 4.15
C LEU A 104 -4.33 13.53 2.64
N LYS A 105 -4.82 14.48 1.85
CA LYS A 105 -4.54 14.52 0.41
C LYS A 105 -3.05 14.62 0.06
N LEU A 106 -2.24 15.21 0.94
CA LEU A 106 -0.79 15.32 0.75
C LEU A 106 -0.06 13.97 0.90
N ALA A 107 -0.74 12.95 1.45
CA ALA A 107 -0.20 11.60 1.56
C ALA A 107 -0.17 10.85 0.23
N PHE A 108 -0.96 11.27 -0.74
CA PHE A 108 -1.13 10.57 -2.02
C PHE A 108 -0.48 11.39 -3.15
N LYS A 109 0.42 10.75 -3.87
CA LYS A 109 1.04 11.29 -5.07
C LYS A 109 0.15 11.05 -6.28
N ASP A 110 0.10 12.02 -7.19
CA ASP A 110 -0.65 11.94 -8.45
C ASP A 110 -2.16 11.62 -8.24
N ALA A 111 -2.74 12.14 -7.14
CA ALA A 111 -4.14 11.97 -6.80
C ALA A 111 -4.89 13.30 -6.84
N ASP A 112 -6.06 13.29 -7.46
CA ASP A 112 -6.98 14.41 -7.45
C ASP A 112 -7.79 14.44 -6.15
N ALA A 113 -8.08 15.64 -5.67
CA ALA A 113 -8.88 15.82 -4.47
C ALA A 113 -10.10 16.69 -4.78
N PHE A 114 -11.27 16.16 -4.52
CA PHE A 114 -12.52 16.89 -4.60
C PHE A 114 -12.95 17.35 -3.20
N GLU A 115 -13.16 18.64 -3.03
CA GLU A 115 -13.65 19.24 -1.79
C GLU A 115 -14.96 19.98 -2.06
N TYR A 116 -16.01 19.61 -1.34
CA TYR A 116 -17.30 20.26 -1.46
C TYR A 116 -17.89 20.58 -0.08
N LEU A 117 -18.29 21.81 0.12
CA LEU A 117 -18.96 22.26 1.33
C LEU A 117 -20.47 22.09 1.19
N MET A 118 -21.00 21.03 1.75
CA MET A 118 -22.44 20.77 1.73
C MET A 118 -23.20 21.78 2.59
N SER A 119 -24.29 22.29 2.05
CA SER A 119 -25.29 23.09 2.75
C SER A 119 -26.60 22.30 2.85
N ARG A 120 -27.57 22.80 3.61
CA ARG A 120 -28.92 22.22 3.66
C ARG A 120 -29.67 22.25 2.32
N PHE A 121 -29.19 23.03 1.37
CA PHE A 121 -29.77 23.20 0.03
C PHE A 121 -28.98 22.46 -1.05
N SER A 122 -27.86 21.81 -0.69
CA SER A 122 -27.06 21.07 -1.65
C SER A 122 -27.83 19.89 -2.21
N THR A 123 -27.79 19.75 -3.52
CA THR A 123 -28.44 18.66 -4.27
C THR A 123 -27.42 17.63 -4.73
N PRO A 124 -27.82 16.36 -4.95
CA PRO A 124 -26.93 15.36 -5.52
C PRO A 124 -26.33 15.77 -6.87
N ASP A 125 -27.06 16.57 -7.67
CA ASP A 125 -26.63 17.00 -8.99
C ASP A 125 -25.46 18.01 -8.94
N GLU A 126 -25.36 18.76 -7.84
CA GLU A 126 -24.20 19.66 -7.61
C GLU A 126 -22.93 18.88 -7.28
N ILE A 127 -23.06 17.71 -6.66
CA ILE A 127 -21.90 16.91 -6.20
C ILE A 127 -21.47 15.92 -7.27
N PHE A 128 -22.44 15.23 -7.88
CA PHE A 128 -22.21 14.09 -8.78
C PHE A 128 -22.49 14.42 -10.25
N GLY A 129 -22.80 15.67 -10.57
CA GLY A 129 -23.22 16.08 -11.90
C GLY A 129 -24.68 15.74 -12.23
N PRO A 130 -25.27 16.40 -13.21
CA PRO A 130 -26.66 16.14 -13.64
C PRO A 130 -26.80 14.79 -14.34
N VAL A 131 -28.01 14.26 -14.30
CA VAL A 131 -28.36 13.00 -15.00
C VAL A 131 -28.39 13.23 -16.51
N SER A 132 -27.81 12.32 -17.28
CA SER A 132 -27.90 12.33 -18.74
C SER A 132 -29.28 11.89 -19.20
N ILE A 133 -30.09 12.85 -19.63
CA ILE A 133 -31.46 12.61 -20.11
C ILE A 133 -31.46 11.78 -21.42
N SER A 134 -30.48 11.96 -22.29
CA SER A 134 -30.34 11.21 -23.52
C SER A 134 -30.09 9.72 -23.26
N LYS A 135 -29.13 9.39 -22.40
CA LYS A 135 -28.83 7.99 -22.04
C LYS A 135 -29.99 7.31 -21.28
N LEU A 136 -30.72 8.09 -20.48
CA LEU A 136 -31.90 7.58 -19.80
C LEU A 136 -33.03 7.24 -20.77
N LYS A 137 -33.23 8.06 -21.83
CA LYS A 137 -34.28 7.84 -22.84
C LYS A 137 -33.94 6.80 -23.88
N ASP A 138 -32.68 6.80 -24.34
CA ASP A 138 -32.28 6.00 -25.48
C ASP A 138 -31.77 4.60 -25.06
N GLU A 139 -31.17 4.50 -23.89
CA GLU A 139 -30.52 3.26 -23.41
C GLU A 139 -31.12 2.73 -22.10
N ASP A 140 -32.09 3.41 -21.52
CA ASP A 140 -32.67 3.12 -20.19
C ASP A 140 -31.59 3.00 -19.08
N LYS A 141 -30.49 3.78 -19.22
CA LYS A 141 -29.37 3.80 -18.30
C LYS A 141 -29.33 5.09 -17.52
N TYR A 142 -29.24 4.94 -16.19
CA TYR A 142 -29.04 6.06 -15.26
C TYR A 142 -27.55 6.37 -15.16
N GLU A 143 -27.09 7.37 -15.91
CA GLU A 143 -25.71 7.82 -15.91
C GLU A 143 -25.64 9.34 -15.66
N ARG A 144 -24.62 9.77 -14.90
CA ARG A 144 -24.39 11.19 -14.63
C ARG A 144 -23.30 11.74 -15.54
N ILE A 145 -23.42 13.01 -15.88
CA ILE A 145 -22.41 13.74 -16.68
C ILE A 145 -21.40 14.31 -15.67
N ILE A 146 -20.18 13.79 -15.70
CA ILE A 146 -19.06 14.23 -14.86
C ILE A 146 -18.12 15.08 -15.73
#